data_74eb97bfce9783c67ce59d54954853ce
#
_entry.id   74eb97bfce9783c67ce59d54954853ce
#
_cell.length_a   1.000
_cell.length_b   1.000
_cell.length_c   1.000
_cell.angle_alpha   90.00
_cell.angle_beta   90.00
_cell.angle_gamma   90.00
#
_symmetry.space_group_name_H-M   'P 1'
#
loop_
_entity.id
_entity.type
_entity.pdbx_description
1 polymer ?
#
loop_
_entity_poly.entity_id
_entity_poly.type
_entity_poly.pdbx_seq_one_letter_code
_entity_poly.pdbx_strand_id
1 'polypeptide(L)'
;DKMHSAYEALREALAGKCEVSYSQGANYIEDYCIYNGKFSIPTDSLIRRAIAETSDADLIIATVGEPASWSGEAKSRVNPSLPDCQKKMLRELKKTGKPVVVVIFSGRPLILTEEDAEFSTLVEAWHGGTMAGEALCDILLGKVCPSGKITATFPRHIGQIPIYYNHLRTGRPYSGFWATTKYVDCVNEPLYPFGYGLSYNRYTYGKPVLDKKKAKGDDDVVTLSIDITNTGKYTGKEVVQLYIGDPEASVSRPVIELKDFQKVDFAPGETKTVTFRITTGQLKFYNQDLKYDWEAGKFNISVGPNSRELQKLTMTWDKSVSYTH
;
A
#
# COMPACT_ATOMS: atom_id res chain seq x y z
N ASP A 1 -19.11 -5.48 24.84
CA ASP A 1 -18.61 -5.39 23.45
C ASP A 1 -17.56 -6.45 23.28
N LYS A 2 -17.82 -7.45 22.41
CA LYS A 2 -16.89 -8.55 22.16
C LYS A 2 -16.07 -8.21 20.93
N MET A 3 -14.78 -7.92 21.11
CA MET A 3 -13.81 -8.00 20.05
C MET A 3 -13.46 -9.47 19.83
N HIS A 4 -13.66 -9.96 18.62
CA HIS A 4 -13.17 -11.28 18.23
C HIS A 4 -11.76 -11.17 17.67
N SER A 5 -10.88 -12.06 18.12
CA SER A 5 -9.60 -12.26 17.46
C SER A 5 -9.80 -12.92 16.09
N ALA A 6 -8.80 -12.85 15.23
CA ALA A 6 -8.83 -13.58 13.96
C ALA A 6 -9.08 -15.09 14.15
N TYR A 7 -8.51 -15.67 15.21
CA TYR A 7 -8.72 -17.10 15.56
C TYR A 7 -10.19 -17.38 15.90
N GLU A 8 -10.81 -16.57 16.76
CA GLU A 8 -12.21 -16.75 17.16
C GLU A 8 -13.15 -16.62 15.96
N ALA A 9 -12.97 -15.57 15.14
CA ALA A 9 -13.75 -15.34 13.95
C ALA A 9 -13.64 -16.49 12.93
N LEU A 10 -12.43 -17.00 12.70
CA LEU A 10 -12.20 -18.15 11.81
C LEU A 10 -12.82 -19.43 12.37
N ARG A 11 -12.65 -19.71 13.67
CA ARG A 11 -13.22 -20.89 14.33
C ARG A 11 -14.75 -20.90 14.24
N GLU A 12 -15.38 -19.75 14.43
CA GLU A 12 -16.84 -19.63 14.31
C GLU A 12 -17.31 -19.80 12.87
N ALA A 13 -16.66 -19.13 11.91
CA ALA A 13 -17.05 -19.19 10.51
C ALA A 13 -16.83 -20.55 9.84
N LEU A 14 -15.91 -21.34 10.35
CA LEU A 14 -15.53 -22.65 9.84
C LEU A 14 -16.09 -23.81 10.68
N ALA A 15 -16.88 -23.54 11.71
CA ALA A 15 -17.49 -24.56 12.54
C ALA A 15 -18.24 -25.61 11.70
N GLY A 16 -17.92 -26.89 11.91
CA GLY A 16 -18.49 -28.01 11.16
C GLY A 16 -17.98 -28.18 9.71
N LYS A 17 -17.01 -27.37 9.27
CA LYS A 17 -16.38 -27.45 7.93
C LYS A 17 -14.94 -27.92 7.97
N CYS A 18 -14.16 -27.44 8.90
CA CYS A 18 -12.79 -27.87 9.15
C CYS A 18 -12.40 -27.59 10.61
N GLU A 19 -11.34 -28.22 11.06
CA GLU A 19 -10.73 -27.93 12.35
C GLU A 19 -9.91 -26.65 12.28
N VAL A 20 -10.03 -25.79 13.29
CA VAL A 20 -9.22 -24.57 13.45
C VAL A 20 -8.54 -24.64 14.81
N SER A 21 -7.24 -24.87 14.82
CA SER A 21 -6.41 -24.89 16.02
C SER A 21 -5.61 -23.58 16.17
N TYR A 22 -5.11 -23.34 17.38
CA TYR A 22 -4.27 -22.20 17.69
C TYR A 22 -3.00 -22.65 18.40
N SER A 23 -1.89 -22.09 17.98
CA SER A 23 -0.61 -22.22 18.67
C SER A 23 0.10 -20.89 18.79
N GLN A 24 0.66 -20.60 19.97
CA GLN A 24 1.57 -19.48 20.12
C GLN A 24 2.93 -19.86 19.52
N GLY A 25 3.24 -19.35 18.33
CA GLY A 25 4.46 -19.70 17.60
C GLY A 25 5.71 -18.92 18.01
N ALA A 26 5.57 -17.71 18.56
CA ALA A 26 6.67 -16.89 19.03
C ALA A 26 6.20 -15.93 20.12
N ASN A 27 7.14 -15.30 20.80
CA ASN A 27 6.86 -14.10 21.58
C ASN A 27 6.61 -12.93 20.63
N TYR A 28 5.93 -11.88 21.08
CA TYR A 28 5.61 -10.72 20.24
C TYR A 28 6.81 -9.80 20.00
N ILE A 29 7.86 -9.91 20.84
CA ILE A 29 9.19 -9.30 20.68
C ILE A 29 10.24 -10.34 21.10
N GLU A 30 11.52 -9.97 21.04
CA GLU A 30 12.64 -10.81 21.47
C GLU A 30 12.45 -11.30 22.92
N ASP A 31 12.97 -12.49 23.22
CA ASP A 31 12.84 -13.14 24.54
C ASP A 31 13.32 -12.26 25.70
N TYR A 32 14.23 -11.33 25.41
CA TYR A 32 14.64 -10.26 26.31
C TYR A 32 14.54 -8.91 25.62
N CYS A 33 13.86 -7.98 26.25
CA CYS A 33 13.79 -6.59 25.83
C CYS A 33 14.01 -5.66 27.03
N ILE A 34 14.82 -4.64 26.84
CA ILE A 34 15.16 -3.67 27.92
C ILE A 34 13.95 -3.04 28.59
N TYR A 35 12.84 -2.91 27.86
CA TYR A 35 11.60 -2.30 28.37
C TYR A 35 10.56 -3.31 28.87
N ASN A 36 10.65 -4.58 28.45
CA ASN A 36 9.62 -5.59 28.73
C ASN A 36 10.11 -6.74 29.60
N GLY A 37 11.43 -6.79 29.90
CA GLY A 37 12.02 -7.87 30.65
C GLY A 37 12.14 -9.18 29.86
N LYS A 38 12.07 -10.31 30.56
CA LYS A 38 12.24 -11.65 30.01
C LYS A 38 10.91 -12.41 29.96
N PHE A 39 10.61 -13.01 28.84
CA PHE A 39 9.45 -13.91 28.74
C PHE A 39 9.69 -15.23 29.47
N SER A 40 8.63 -15.78 30.02
CA SER A 40 8.65 -17.05 30.77
C SER A 40 8.95 -18.26 29.88
N ILE A 41 8.51 -18.23 28.63
CA ILE A 41 8.72 -19.29 27.65
C ILE A 41 9.62 -18.74 26.51
N PRO A 42 10.79 -19.34 26.28
CA PRO A 42 11.66 -18.93 25.17
C PRO A 42 11.00 -19.17 23.81
N THR A 43 11.24 -18.25 22.87
CA THR A 43 10.72 -18.31 21.49
C THR A 43 11.03 -19.65 20.81
N ASP A 44 12.21 -20.22 20.98
CA ASP A 44 12.58 -21.50 20.37
C ASP A 44 11.70 -22.66 20.85
N SER A 45 11.24 -22.61 22.09
CA SER A 45 10.32 -23.62 22.63
C SER A 45 8.91 -23.44 22.06
N LEU A 46 8.48 -22.19 21.88
CA LEU A 46 7.21 -21.86 21.24
C LEU A 46 7.18 -22.33 19.78
N ILE A 47 8.24 -22.05 19.02
CA ILE A 47 8.38 -22.46 17.61
C ILE A 47 8.33 -23.99 17.49
N ARG A 48 9.10 -24.73 18.28
CA ARG A 48 9.06 -26.20 18.25
C ARG A 48 7.67 -26.74 18.53
N ARG A 49 6.99 -26.17 19.52
CA ARG A 49 5.61 -26.55 19.85
C ARG A 49 4.66 -26.27 18.68
N ALA A 50 4.71 -25.07 18.12
CA ALA A 50 3.85 -24.69 17.00
C ALA A 50 4.06 -25.59 15.77
N ILE A 51 5.30 -25.95 15.44
CA ILE A 51 5.59 -26.89 14.34
C ILE A 51 4.98 -28.25 14.61
N ALA A 52 5.09 -28.77 15.83
CA ALA A 52 4.49 -30.05 16.20
C ALA A 52 2.95 -30.00 16.16
N GLU A 53 2.35 -28.93 16.68
CA GLU A 53 0.89 -28.74 16.71
C GLU A 53 0.28 -28.45 15.32
N THR A 54 1.08 -28.01 14.36
CA THR A 54 0.64 -27.76 12.97
C THR A 54 1.01 -28.90 12.01
N SER A 55 1.52 -30.03 12.52
CA SER A 55 1.93 -31.18 11.67
C SER A 55 0.85 -31.68 10.73
N ASP A 56 -0.39 -31.67 11.17
CA ASP A 56 -1.55 -32.16 10.41
C ASP A 56 -2.36 -31.06 9.73
N ALA A 57 -1.95 -29.79 9.86
CA ALA A 57 -2.63 -28.68 9.23
C ALA A 57 -2.37 -28.64 7.72
N ASP A 58 -3.41 -28.36 6.93
CA ASP A 58 -3.31 -28.16 5.48
C ASP A 58 -2.85 -26.74 5.12
N LEU A 59 -3.13 -25.78 6.01
CA LEU A 59 -2.82 -24.37 5.84
C LEU A 59 -2.45 -23.74 7.18
N ILE A 60 -1.43 -22.90 7.18
CA ILE A 60 -1.02 -22.11 8.34
C ILE A 60 -1.34 -20.64 8.09
N ILE A 61 -2.01 -20.00 9.04
CA ILE A 61 -2.19 -18.54 9.08
C ILE A 61 -1.28 -17.99 10.18
N ALA A 62 -0.18 -17.37 9.79
CA ALA A 62 0.79 -16.79 10.71
C ALA A 62 0.49 -15.32 10.94
N THR A 63 0.01 -14.97 12.14
CA THR A 63 -0.20 -13.56 12.54
C THR A 63 1.07 -13.02 13.18
N VAL A 64 1.59 -11.96 12.62
CA VAL A 64 2.84 -11.30 13.04
C VAL A 64 2.64 -9.78 13.08
N GLY A 65 3.63 -9.05 13.55
CA GLY A 65 3.58 -7.59 13.51
C GLY A 65 4.20 -6.92 14.72
N GLU A 66 3.92 -5.65 14.86
CA GLU A 66 4.42 -4.84 15.96
C GLU A 66 3.52 -4.97 17.19
N PRO A 67 4.08 -5.07 18.40
CA PRO A 67 3.30 -4.95 19.62
C PRO A 67 2.75 -3.53 19.77
N ALA A 68 1.60 -3.38 20.43
CA ALA A 68 0.98 -2.09 20.68
C ALA A 68 1.92 -1.08 21.37
N SER A 69 2.85 -1.56 22.17
CA SER A 69 3.86 -0.73 22.85
C SER A 69 4.88 -0.08 21.91
N TRP A 70 4.95 -0.48 20.65
CA TRP A 70 5.87 0.06 19.64
C TRP A 70 5.22 1.10 18.72
N SER A 71 3.92 1.30 18.81
CA SER A 71 3.17 2.29 18.04
C SER A 71 2.62 3.38 18.96
N GLY A 72 2.61 4.64 18.50
CA GLY A 72 2.09 5.81 19.22
C GLY A 72 3.15 6.86 19.52
N GLU A 73 2.84 7.74 20.45
CA GLU A 73 3.72 8.84 20.85
C GLU A 73 5.06 8.33 21.40
N ALA A 74 6.15 8.97 20.99
CA ALA A 74 7.53 8.62 21.38
C ALA A 74 7.94 7.17 21.04
N LYS A 75 7.37 6.58 19.97
CA LYS A 75 7.61 5.20 19.56
C LYS A 75 8.32 5.11 18.21
N SER A 76 9.34 5.95 18.00
CA SER A 76 10.18 5.88 16.80
C SER A 76 11.02 4.59 16.79
N ARG A 77 11.16 4.00 15.61
CA ARG A 77 11.99 2.80 15.38
C ARG A 77 13.11 3.10 14.41
N VAL A 78 14.32 2.71 14.76
CA VAL A 78 15.50 2.79 13.87
C VAL A 78 15.41 1.74 12.77
N ASN A 79 15.02 0.51 13.12
CA ASN A 79 14.83 -0.58 12.16
C ASN A 79 13.36 -1.01 12.16
N PRO A 80 12.53 -0.54 11.23
CA PRO A 80 11.11 -0.89 11.15
C PRO A 80 10.88 -2.22 10.41
N SER A 81 11.54 -3.29 10.83
CA SER A 81 11.27 -4.67 10.39
C SER A 81 10.41 -5.42 11.42
N LEU A 82 9.91 -6.60 11.05
CA LEU A 82 9.33 -7.53 12.02
C LEU A 82 10.35 -7.87 13.11
N PRO A 83 9.91 -8.17 14.35
CA PRO A 83 10.79 -8.70 15.40
C PRO A 83 11.51 -9.96 14.96
N ASP A 84 12.78 -10.11 15.31
CA ASP A 84 13.61 -11.24 14.85
C ASP A 84 13.08 -12.60 15.33
N CYS A 85 12.45 -12.64 16.51
CA CYS A 85 11.78 -13.84 17.02
C CYS A 85 10.60 -14.28 16.11
N GLN A 86 9.83 -13.35 15.58
CA GLN A 86 8.74 -13.62 14.64
C GLN A 86 9.29 -14.01 13.26
N LYS A 87 10.32 -13.34 12.77
CA LYS A 87 11.03 -13.72 11.52
C LYS A 87 11.59 -15.14 11.63
N LYS A 88 12.17 -15.50 12.77
CA LYS A 88 12.64 -16.87 13.03
C LYS A 88 11.49 -17.87 12.95
N MET A 89 10.35 -17.58 13.57
CA MET A 89 9.16 -18.43 13.48
C MET A 89 8.72 -18.61 12.01
N LEU A 90 8.62 -17.54 11.25
CA LEU A 90 8.24 -17.60 9.84
C LEU A 90 9.17 -18.49 9.02
N ARG A 91 10.51 -18.37 9.21
CA ARG A 91 11.50 -19.22 8.53
C ARG A 91 11.33 -20.69 8.88
N GLU A 92 11.05 -21.01 10.15
CA GLU A 92 10.84 -22.40 10.57
C GLU A 92 9.51 -22.96 10.04
N LEU A 93 8.43 -22.16 10.03
CA LEU A 93 7.16 -22.53 9.40
C LEU A 93 7.33 -22.79 7.89
N LYS A 94 8.12 -21.97 7.18
CA LYS A 94 8.43 -22.17 5.77
C LYS A 94 9.06 -23.52 5.47
N LYS A 95 9.96 -24.01 6.36
CA LYS A 95 10.64 -25.32 6.22
C LYS A 95 9.68 -26.49 6.29
N THR A 96 8.50 -26.33 6.85
CA THR A 96 7.48 -27.39 6.89
C THR A 96 6.94 -27.76 5.50
N GLY A 97 7.13 -26.88 4.50
CA GLY A 97 6.60 -27.05 3.15
C GLY A 97 5.10 -26.78 3.02
N LYS A 98 4.42 -26.46 4.11
CA LYS A 98 2.98 -26.15 4.12
C LYS A 98 2.72 -24.75 3.54
N PRO A 99 1.53 -24.51 2.94
CA PRO A 99 1.09 -23.15 2.59
C PRO A 99 1.01 -22.29 3.85
N VAL A 100 1.60 -21.09 3.79
CA VAL A 100 1.57 -20.11 4.88
C VAL A 100 1.01 -18.79 4.36
N VAL A 101 -0.05 -18.30 4.99
CA VAL A 101 -0.56 -16.95 4.83
C VAL A 101 -0.02 -16.10 5.97
N VAL A 102 0.73 -15.06 5.65
CA VAL A 102 1.28 -14.14 6.65
C VAL A 102 0.37 -12.94 6.79
N VAL A 103 -0.18 -12.73 7.97
CA VAL A 103 -1.03 -11.57 8.32
C VAL A 103 -0.24 -10.65 9.23
N ILE A 104 -0.07 -9.40 8.79
CA ILE A 104 0.80 -8.43 9.44
C ILE A 104 -0.06 -7.34 10.11
N PHE A 105 0.12 -7.17 11.40
CA PHE A 105 -0.47 -6.08 12.17
C PHE A 105 0.60 -5.05 12.49
N SER A 106 0.50 -3.86 11.92
CA SER A 106 1.48 -2.80 12.14
C SER A 106 0.85 -1.41 12.13
N GLY A 107 1.51 -0.45 12.77
CA GLY A 107 1.11 0.96 12.75
C GLY A 107 1.93 1.81 11.78
N ARG A 108 2.82 1.18 11.00
CA ARG A 108 3.73 1.84 10.06
C ARG A 108 4.12 0.90 8.93
N PRO A 109 4.59 1.43 7.78
CA PRO A 109 5.24 0.61 6.76
C PRO A 109 6.47 -0.11 7.34
N LEU A 110 6.51 -1.43 7.18
CA LEU A 110 7.63 -2.25 7.61
C LEU A 110 8.55 -2.59 6.43
N ILE A 111 9.80 -2.94 6.73
CA ILE A 111 10.70 -3.57 5.76
C ILE A 111 10.34 -5.04 5.70
N LEU A 112 9.70 -5.46 4.60
CA LEU A 112 9.17 -6.81 4.39
C LEU A 112 9.85 -7.53 3.22
N THR A 113 11.04 -7.12 2.84
CA THR A 113 11.73 -7.66 1.64
C THR A 113 12.00 -9.15 1.75
N GLU A 114 12.33 -9.65 2.94
CA GLU A 114 12.55 -11.08 3.19
C GLU A 114 11.21 -11.83 3.12
N GLU A 115 10.19 -11.31 3.77
CA GLU A 115 8.87 -11.92 3.81
C GLU A 115 8.20 -11.95 2.42
N ASP A 116 8.37 -10.89 1.63
CA ASP A 116 7.86 -10.81 0.24
C ASP A 116 8.55 -11.84 -0.68
N ALA A 117 9.85 -12.07 -0.49
CA ALA A 117 10.59 -13.07 -1.26
C ALA A 117 10.24 -14.51 -0.87
N GLU A 118 9.89 -14.76 0.39
CA GLU A 118 9.72 -16.09 0.95
C GLU A 118 8.27 -16.59 0.95
N PHE A 119 7.29 -15.69 1.02
CA PHE A 119 5.88 -16.05 1.16
C PHE A 119 5.05 -15.52 -0.02
N SER A 120 4.21 -16.38 -0.58
CA SER A 120 3.33 -16.03 -1.70
C SER A 120 2.13 -15.16 -1.30
N THR A 121 1.83 -15.05 -0.01
CA THR A 121 0.66 -14.32 0.49
C THR A 121 1.01 -13.54 1.73
N LEU A 122 1.00 -12.21 1.59
CA LEU A 122 1.12 -11.26 2.68
C LEU A 122 -0.16 -10.43 2.75
N VAL A 123 -0.73 -10.29 3.94
CA VAL A 123 -1.92 -9.47 4.21
C VAL A 123 -1.52 -8.40 5.22
N GLU A 124 -1.48 -7.14 4.79
CA GLU A 124 -1.26 -6.01 5.69
C GLU A 124 -2.61 -5.63 6.32
N ALA A 125 -2.78 -5.94 7.59
CA ALA A 125 -4.02 -5.73 8.33
C ALA A 125 -4.06 -4.41 9.09
N TRP A 126 -2.94 -3.69 9.19
CA TRP A 126 -2.84 -2.45 9.95
C TRP A 126 -3.41 -2.58 11.38
N HIS A 127 -4.18 -1.60 11.80
CA HIS A 127 -4.98 -1.58 13.03
C HIS A 127 -6.48 -1.63 12.65
N GLY A 128 -7.01 -2.84 12.48
CA GLY A 128 -8.35 -3.07 11.94
C GLY A 128 -9.52 -2.70 12.87
N GLY A 129 -9.25 -2.30 14.11
CA GLY A 129 -10.29 -1.92 15.08
C GLY A 129 -11.11 -3.12 15.60
N THR A 130 -12.29 -2.82 16.13
CA THR A 130 -13.16 -3.79 16.83
C THR A 130 -13.56 -4.99 15.97
N MET A 131 -13.80 -4.78 14.67
CA MET A 131 -14.26 -5.82 13.73
C MET A 131 -13.12 -6.41 12.88
N ALA A 132 -11.87 -6.27 13.32
CA ALA A 132 -10.71 -6.74 12.56
C ALA A 132 -10.71 -8.25 12.32
N GLY A 133 -11.13 -9.03 13.30
CA GLY A 133 -11.20 -10.49 13.21
C GLY A 133 -12.17 -10.95 12.14
N GLU A 134 -13.38 -10.42 12.14
CA GLU A 134 -14.43 -10.72 11.16
C GLU A 134 -14.04 -10.25 9.76
N ALA A 135 -13.53 -9.03 9.63
CA ALA A 135 -13.11 -8.49 8.33
C ALA A 135 -11.97 -9.32 7.71
N LEU A 136 -10.99 -9.71 8.51
CA LEU A 136 -9.90 -10.58 8.07
C LEU A 136 -10.43 -11.98 7.69
N CYS A 137 -11.31 -12.54 8.49
CA CYS A 137 -11.98 -13.82 8.20
C CYS A 137 -12.72 -13.78 6.86
N ASP A 138 -13.48 -12.72 6.58
CA ASP A 138 -14.22 -12.57 5.33
C ASP A 138 -13.30 -12.47 4.10
N ILE A 139 -12.15 -11.81 4.24
CA ILE A 139 -11.12 -11.78 3.20
C ILE A 139 -10.49 -13.16 3.03
N LEU A 140 -10.00 -13.78 4.10
CA LEU A 140 -9.31 -15.07 4.03
C LEU A 140 -10.19 -16.20 3.48
N LEU A 141 -11.49 -16.15 3.75
CA LEU A 141 -12.47 -17.12 3.24
C LEU A 141 -13.05 -16.75 1.87
N GLY A 142 -12.60 -15.64 1.27
CA GLY A 142 -13.05 -15.20 -0.05
C GLY A 142 -14.49 -14.70 -0.11
N LYS A 143 -15.13 -14.39 1.03
CA LYS A 143 -16.46 -13.79 1.06
C LYS A 143 -16.43 -12.34 0.56
N VAL A 144 -15.32 -11.66 0.77
CA VAL A 144 -15.06 -10.29 0.31
C VAL A 144 -13.76 -10.28 -0.49
N CYS A 145 -13.82 -9.71 -1.70
CA CYS A 145 -12.65 -9.48 -2.52
C CYS A 145 -11.84 -8.29 -1.98
N PRO A 146 -10.55 -8.47 -1.61
CA PRO A 146 -9.75 -7.38 -1.08
C PRO A 146 -9.63 -6.25 -2.11
N SER A 147 -9.74 -5.02 -1.65
CA SER A 147 -9.71 -3.81 -2.48
C SER A 147 -9.04 -2.62 -1.78
N GLY A 148 -8.35 -2.88 -0.67
CA GLY A 148 -7.56 -1.88 0.04
C GLY A 148 -6.29 -1.52 -0.73
N LYS A 149 -5.91 -0.24 -0.69
CA LYS A 149 -4.63 0.25 -1.20
C LYS A 149 -3.85 0.87 -0.04
N ILE A 150 -2.55 0.58 0.03
CA ILE A 150 -1.69 1.17 1.06
C ILE A 150 -1.55 2.68 0.84
N THR A 151 -1.61 3.44 1.94
CA THR A 151 -1.52 4.90 1.94
C THR A 151 -0.14 5.41 2.35
N ALA A 152 0.84 4.54 2.32
CA ALA A 152 2.24 4.84 2.58
C ALA A 152 3.13 3.97 1.68
N THR A 153 4.35 4.44 1.42
CA THR A 153 5.35 3.70 0.64
C THR A 153 6.09 2.72 1.56
N PHE A 154 6.22 1.46 1.15
CA PHE A 154 6.98 0.43 1.89
C PHE A 154 8.41 0.35 1.36
N PRO A 155 9.43 0.61 2.19
CA PRO A 155 10.83 0.54 1.77
C PRO A 155 11.29 -0.90 1.59
N ARG A 156 12.33 -1.09 0.77
CA ARG A 156 13.07 -2.38 0.70
C ARG A 156 14.09 -2.52 1.81
N HIS A 157 14.75 -1.42 2.14
CA HIS A 157 15.82 -1.36 3.13
C HIS A 157 15.75 -0.07 3.92
N ILE A 158 16.29 -0.11 5.13
CA ILE A 158 16.35 1.07 6.02
C ILE A 158 17.07 2.25 5.36
N GLY A 159 18.08 2.00 4.53
CA GLY A 159 18.82 3.04 3.81
C GLY A 159 18.01 3.81 2.78
N GLN A 160 16.79 3.36 2.43
CA GLN A 160 15.88 4.12 1.57
C GLN A 160 15.04 5.15 2.32
N ILE A 161 14.97 5.09 3.65
CA ILE A 161 14.13 5.98 4.46
C ILE A 161 14.85 7.33 4.67
N PRO A 162 14.17 8.48 4.42
CA PRO A 162 12.76 8.62 4.05
C PRO A 162 12.48 8.31 2.58
N ILE A 163 11.42 7.55 2.30
CA ILE A 163 10.97 7.24 0.95
C ILE A 163 9.47 7.52 0.82
N TYR A 164 9.10 8.31 -0.19
CA TYR A 164 7.72 8.70 -0.47
C TYR A 164 7.54 9.01 -1.96
N TYR A 165 6.36 8.74 -2.49
CA TYR A 165 6.07 8.83 -3.93
C TYR A 165 6.11 10.25 -4.47
N ASN A 166 5.78 11.25 -3.65
CA ASN A 166 5.68 12.67 -4.01
C ASN A 166 6.95 13.45 -3.64
N HIS A 167 8.11 12.83 -3.80
CA HIS A 167 9.39 13.49 -3.55
C HIS A 167 9.64 14.66 -4.53
N LEU A 168 10.47 15.59 -4.13
CA LEU A 168 10.91 16.67 -4.99
C LEU A 168 11.88 16.15 -6.06
N ARG A 169 11.98 16.87 -7.18
CA ARG A 169 12.97 16.56 -8.21
C ARG A 169 14.39 16.75 -7.68
N THR A 170 15.25 15.81 -7.99
CA THR A 170 16.69 15.96 -7.80
C THR A 170 17.31 16.55 -9.07
N GLY A 171 18.50 17.16 -8.97
CA GLY A 171 19.21 17.69 -10.13
C GLY A 171 19.63 16.63 -11.15
N ARG A 172 19.72 15.36 -10.73
CA ARG A 172 20.09 14.21 -11.58
C ARG A 172 19.22 13.00 -11.26
N PRO A 173 17.94 13.03 -11.67
CA PRO A 173 17.05 11.88 -11.43
C PRO A 173 17.58 10.63 -12.13
N TYR A 174 17.28 9.47 -11.58
CA TYR A 174 17.69 8.20 -12.15
C TYR A 174 17.21 8.05 -13.60
N SER A 175 18.13 7.79 -14.51
CA SER A 175 17.86 7.60 -15.93
C SER A 175 18.57 6.36 -16.53
N GLY A 176 19.13 5.50 -15.67
CA GLY A 176 20.00 4.39 -16.09
C GLY A 176 21.46 4.79 -16.37
N PHE A 177 21.74 6.08 -16.52
CA PHE A 177 23.12 6.56 -16.71
C PHE A 177 23.92 6.49 -15.40
N TRP A 178 25.21 6.15 -15.50
CA TRP A 178 26.06 5.88 -14.32
C TRP A 178 26.16 7.04 -13.32
N ALA A 179 26.10 8.30 -13.79
CA ALA A 179 26.24 9.51 -12.97
C ALA A 179 24.88 10.05 -12.47
N THR A 180 23.83 9.26 -12.46
CA THR A 180 22.52 9.65 -11.95
C THR A 180 22.24 9.10 -10.55
N THR A 181 21.32 9.70 -9.81
CA THR A 181 20.99 9.33 -8.42
C THR A 181 20.53 7.87 -8.35
N LYS A 182 21.32 7.02 -7.69
CA LYS A 182 20.99 5.60 -7.48
C LYS A 182 21.72 5.04 -6.28
N TYR A 183 21.19 3.96 -5.74
CA TYR A 183 21.94 3.07 -4.84
C TYR A 183 22.84 2.15 -5.66
N VAL A 184 23.95 1.67 -5.07
CA VAL A 184 24.86 0.70 -5.71
C VAL A 184 24.47 -0.74 -5.40
N ASP A 185 23.74 -0.96 -4.32
CA ASP A 185 23.42 -2.26 -3.74
C ASP A 185 21.90 -2.53 -3.64
N CYS A 186 21.08 -1.57 -4.06
CA CYS A 186 19.62 -1.68 -4.06
C CYS A 186 19.01 -0.94 -5.26
N VAL A 187 17.85 -1.36 -5.70
CA VAL A 187 17.05 -0.57 -6.66
C VAL A 187 16.46 0.66 -5.99
N ASN A 188 16.21 1.71 -6.76
CA ASN A 188 15.63 2.95 -6.23
C ASN A 188 14.15 2.79 -5.84
N GLU A 189 13.44 1.89 -6.52
CA GLU A 189 12.01 1.66 -6.31
C GLU A 189 11.76 1.04 -4.93
N PRO A 190 10.69 1.44 -4.26
CA PRO A 190 10.27 0.82 -3.01
C PRO A 190 9.84 -0.64 -3.20
N LEU A 191 9.67 -1.37 -2.12
CA LEU A 191 9.06 -2.70 -2.15
C LEU A 191 7.62 -2.59 -2.67
N TYR A 192 6.79 -1.82 -1.99
CA TYR A 192 5.45 -1.50 -2.44
C TYR A 192 5.28 0.02 -2.58
N PRO A 193 4.89 0.52 -3.76
CA PRO A 193 4.65 1.94 -3.96
C PRO A 193 3.37 2.40 -3.26
N PHE A 194 3.25 3.68 -2.98
CA PHE A 194 2.00 4.28 -2.51
C PHE A 194 0.84 3.90 -3.44
N GLY A 195 -0.31 3.60 -2.87
CA GLY A 195 -1.49 3.20 -3.61
C GLY A 195 -1.51 1.74 -4.07
N TYR A 196 -0.47 0.94 -3.75
CA TYR A 196 -0.41 -0.48 -4.11
C TYR A 196 -1.40 -1.30 -3.27
N GLY A 197 -1.91 -2.38 -3.87
CA GLY A 197 -2.72 -3.38 -3.22
C GLY A 197 -3.29 -4.36 -4.25
N LEU A 198 -3.23 -5.64 -3.93
CA LEU A 198 -3.73 -6.72 -4.77
C LEU A 198 -5.20 -7.05 -4.46
N SER A 199 -5.83 -7.71 -5.40
CA SER A 199 -7.19 -8.21 -5.32
C SER A 199 -7.21 -9.68 -5.72
N TYR A 200 -8.31 -10.39 -5.47
CA TYR A 200 -8.57 -11.71 -6.09
C TYR A 200 -8.91 -11.59 -7.57
N ASN A 201 -9.17 -10.37 -8.04
CA ASN A 201 -9.37 -10.04 -9.45
C ASN A 201 -8.12 -9.42 -10.06
N ARG A 202 -8.13 -9.38 -11.39
CA ARG A 202 -7.22 -8.56 -12.19
C ARG A 202 -8.04 -7.50 -12.91
N TYR A 203 -7.48 -6.30 -13.00
CA TYR A 203 -8.10 -5.18 -13.70
C TYR A 203 -7.19 -4.74 -14.83
N THR A 204 -7.75 -4.57 -16.02
CA THR A 204 -7.04 -3.97 -17.16
C THR A 204 -7.46 -2.52 -17.31
N TYR A 205 -6.46 -1.68 -17.52
CA TYR A 205 -6.60 -0.24 -17.72
C TYR A 205 -6.48 0.06 -19.20
N GLY A 206 -7.56 0.53 -19.82
CA GLY A 206 -7.58 1.01 -21.20
C GLY A 206 -6.70 2.24 -21.38
N LYS A 207 -6.69 2.81 -22.57
CA LYS A 207 -5.94 4.03 -22.84
C LYS A 207 -6.69 5.26 -22.31
N PRO A 208 -6.08 6.08 -21.43
CA PRO A 208 -6.73 7.29 -20.93
C PRO A 208 -6.83 8.36 -22.03
N VAL A 209 -7.90 9.15 -21.95
CA VAL A 209 -8.18 10.24 -22.91
C VAL A 209 -8.53 11.49 -22.13
N LEU A 210 -7.95 12.63 -22.55
CA LEU A 210 -8.42 13.96 -22.13
C LEU A 210 -9.38 14.50 -23.20
N ASP A 211 -10.50 15.09 -22.77
CA ASP A 211 -11.47 15.74 -23.67
C ASP A 211 -10.82 16.92 -24.43
N LYS A 212 -9.84 17.57 -23.79
CA LYS A 212 -9.00 18.61 -24.39
C LYS A 212 -7.60 18.63 -23.76
N LYS A 213 -6.61 19.05 -24.52
CA LYS A 213 -5.22 19.18 -24.06
C LYS A 213 -4.82 20.62 -23.68
N LYS A 214 -5.71 21.58 -23.91
CA LYS A 214 -5.51 22.99 -23.58
C LYS A 214 -6.71 23.50 -22.82
N ALA A 215 -6.48 24.14 -21.68
CA ALA A 215 -7.48 24.79 -20.86
C ALA A 215 -7.08 26.23 -20.62
N LYS A 216 -8.04 27.10 -20.29
CA LYS A 216 -7.79 28.52 -20.08
C LYS A 216 -8.71 29.11 -19.02
N GLY A 217 -8.12 29.89 -18.12
CA GLY A 217 -8.85 30.59 -17.06
C GLY A 217 -9.18 29.69 -15.86
N ASP A 218 -9.84 30.28 -14.88
CA ASP A 218 -10.08 29.65 -13.59
C ASP A 218 -11.27 28.68 -13.60
N ASP A 219 -12.26 28.95 -14.48
CA ASP A 219 -13.53 28.20 -14.53
C ASP A 219 -13.50 27.00 -15.51
N ASP A 220 -12.40 26.84 -16.24
CA ASP A 220 -12.29 25.74 -17.20
C ASP A 220 -12.18 24.38 -16.50
N VAL A 221 -12.58 23.33 -17.20
CA VAL A 221 -12.55 21.94 -16.69
C VAL A 221 -11.99 21.04 -17.78
N VAL A 222 -11.04 20.20 -17.42
CA VAL A 222 -10.55 19.13 -18.28
C VAL A 222 -11.04 17.80 -17.74
N THR A 223 -11.64 16.97 -18.59
CA THR A 223 -12.12 15.63 -18.21
C THR A 223 -11.16 14.57 -18.70
N LEU A 224 -10.63 13.76 -17.76
CA LEU A 224 -9.91 12.54 -18.07
C LEU A 224 -10.90 11.35 -18.01
N SER A 225 -10.91 10.52 -19.02
CA SER A 225 -11.70 9.28 -19.07
C SER A 225 -10.79 8.08 -19.33
N ILE A 226 -11.07 6.96 -18.65
CA ILE A 226 -10.35 5.70 -18.84
C ILE A 226 -11.29 4.52 -18.61
N ASP A 227 -11.23 3.52 -19.48
CA ASP A 227 -11.98 2.28 -19.33
C ASP A 227 -11.21 1.30 -18.45
N ILE A 228 -11.88 0.75 -17.46
CA ILE A 228 -11.36 -0.27 -16.55
C ILE A 228 -12.22 -1.53 -16.72
N THR A 229 -11.56 -2.66 -16.92
CA THR A 229 -12.24 -3.96 -17.07
C THR A 229 -11.80 -4.92 -15.96
N ASN A 230 -12.76 -5.50 -15.27
CA ASN A 230 -12.49 -6.63 -14.38
C ASN A 230 -12.30 -7.91 -15.23
N THR A 231 -11.08 -8.39 -15.35
CA THR A 231 -10.76 -9.64 -16.07
C THR A 231 -10.73 -10.87 -15.15
N GLY A 232 -11.06 -10.68 -13.87
CA GLY A 232 -11.16 -11.75 -12.89
C GLY A 232 -12.52 -12.44 -12.87
N LYS A 233 -12.67 -13.35 -11.92
CA LYS A 233 -13.86 -14.23 -11.82
C LYS A 233 -14.86 -13.80 -10.74
N TYR A 234 -14.51 -12.79 -9.94
CA TYR A 234 -15.29 -12.38 -8.77
C TYR A 234 -15.81 -10.95 -8.94
N THR A 235 -16.92 -10.63 -8.29
CA THR A 235 -17.28 -9.23 -8.06
C THR A 235 -16.28 -8.61 -7.10
N GLY A 236 -15.81 -7.40 -7.41
CA GLY A 236 -14.82 -6.72 -6.59
C GLY A 236 -14.76 -5.23 -6.89
N LYS A 237 -13.90 -4.54 -6.15
CA LYS A 237 -13.70 -3.09 -6.30
C LYS A 237 -12.28 -2.79 -6.71
N GLU A 238 -12.12 -1.79 -7.59
CA GLU A 238 -10.81 -1.23 -7.92
C GLU A 238 -10.74 0.24 -7.53
N VAL A 239 -9.56 0.69 -7.11
CA VAL A 239 -9.29 2.10 -6.80
C VAL A 239 -8.46 2.69 -7.91
N VAL A 240 -9.09 3.45 -8.77
CA VAL A 240 -8.43 4.19 -9.86
C VAL A 240 -7.93 5.52 -9.32
N GLN A 241 -6.65 5.83 -9.51
CA GLN A 241 -5.96 6.95 -8.89
C GLN A 241 -5.49 7.95 -9.95
N LEU A 242 -5.81 9.24 -9.74
CA LEU A 242 -5.38 10.36 -10.57
C LEU A 242 -4.24 11.11 -9.89
N TYR A 243 -3.12 11.24 -10.59
CA TYR A 243 -1.97 11.99 -10.15
C TYR A 243 -1.67 13.16 -11.09
N ILE A 244 -1.25 14.29 -10.53
CA ILE A 244 -0.82 15.46 -11.29
C ILE A 244 0.60 15.84 -10.88
N GLY A 245 1.45 16.12 -11.85
CA GLY A 245 2.78 16.70 -11.68
C GLY A 245 2.89 18.03 -12.39
N ASP A 246 3.47 18.99 -11.71
CA ASP A 246 3.79 20.30 -12.25
C ASP A 246 5.31 20.36 -12.52
N PRO A 247 5.75 20.24 -13.79
CA PRO A 247 7.16 20.19 -14.10
C PRO A 247 7.88 21.53 -13.99
N GLU A 248 7.17 22.64 -14.11
CA GLU A 248 7.74 24.00 -14.18
C GLU A 248 6.87 24.97 -13.37
N ALA A 249 7.29 25.29 -12.16
CA ALA A 249 6.61 26.22 -11.27
C ALA A 249 7.61 27.18 -10.61
N SER A 250 7.12 28.28 -10.02
CA SER A 250 7.92 29.30 -9.31
C SER A 250 8.67 28.72 -8.09
N VAL A 251 8.21 27.57 -7.57
CA VAL A 251 8.86 26.82 -6.48
C VAL A 251 8.99 25.34 -6.87
N SER A 252 9.90 24.64 -6.20
CA SER A 252 10.09 23.22 -6.42
C SER A 252 8.83 22.43 -6.07
N ARG A 253 8.31 21.67 -7.03
CA ARG A 253 7.08 20.87 -6.87
C ARG A 253 7.39 19.38 -6.79
N PRO A 254 6.55 18.59 -6.09
CA PRO A 254 6.60 17.14 -6.14
C PRO A 254 6.56 16.59 -7.57
N VAL A 255 7.26 15.48 -7.81
CA VAL A 255 7.25 14.83 -9.14
C VAL A 255 5.86 14.43 -9.60
N ILE A 256 5.02 13.98 -8.66
CA ILE A 256 3.58 13.69 -8.81
C ILE A 256 2.90 13.87 -7.45
N GLU A 257 1.62 14.20 -7.47
CA GLU A 257 0.75 14.26 -6.29
C GLU A 257 -0.58 13.56 -6.61
N LEU A 258 -1.07 12.72 -5.70
CA LEU A 258 -2.44 12.19 -5.79
C LEU A 258 -3.43 13.35 -5.65
N LYS A 259 -4.24 13.59 -6.66
CA LYS A 259 -5.22 14.69 -6.69
C LYS A 259 -6.65 14.22 -6.62
N ASP A 260 -6.91 12.96 -7.03
CA ASP A 260 -8.24 12.36 -6.93
C ASP A 260 -8.14 10.83 -6.99
N PHE A 261 -9.16 10.14 -6.53
CA PHE A 261 -9.32 8.70 -6.70
C PHE A 261 -10.79 8.29 -6.68
N GLN A 262 -11.10 7.19 -7.35
CA GLN A 262 -12.44 6.61 -7.32
C GLN A 262 -12.35 5.12 -7.03
N LYS A 263 -13.15 4.66 -6.07
CA LYS A 263 -13.33 3.24 -5.76
C LYS A 263 -14.60 2.74 -6.42
N VAL A 264 -14.44 1.92 -7.44
CA VAL A 264 -15.52 1.50 -8.33
C VAL A 264 -15.76 0.00 -8.23
N ASP A 265 -17.04 -0.39 -8.15
CA ASP A 265 -17.45 -1.79 -8.16
C ASP A 265 -17.47 -2.35 -9.59
N PHE A 266 -17.08 -3.62 -9.73
CA PHE A 266 -17.07 -4.33 -11.02
C PHE A 266 -17.57 -5.76 -10.85
N ALA A 267 -18.52 -6.17 -11.69
CA ALA A 267 -18.82 -7.58 -11.89
C ALA A 267 -17.72 -8.27 -12.73
N PRO A 268 -17.65 -9.61 -12.75
CA PRO A 268 -16.75 -10.34 -13.65
C PRO A 268 -16.98 -9.97 -15.11
N GLY A 269 -15.94 -9.65 -15.84
CA GLY A 269 -15.98 -9.24 -17.25
C GLY A 269 -16.53 -7.83 -17.51
N GLU A 270 -16.97 -7.11 -16.48
CA GLU A 270 -17.53 -5.77 -16.65
C GLU A 270 -16.44 -4.75 -16.97
N THR A 271 -16.78 -3.85 -17.90
CA THR A 271 -16.01 -2.66 -18.24
C THR A 271 -16.79 -1.42 -17.82
N LYS A 272 -16.15 -0.49 -17.13
CA LYS A 272 -16.70 0.83 -16.79
C LYS A 272 -15.73 1.92 -17.18
N THR A 273 -16.27 3.01 -17.70
CA THR A 273 -15.50 4.25 -17.91
C THR A 273 -15.45 5.04 -16.62
N VAL A 274 -14.25 5.25 -16.10
CA VAL A 274 -14.00 6.10 -14.93
C VAL A 274 -13.58 7.47 -15.43
N THR A 275 -14.20 8.52 -14.88
CA THR A 275 -13.95 9.92 -15.31
C THR A 275 -13.53 10.78 -14.15
N PHE A 276 -12.49 11.60 -14.37
CA PHE A 276 -12.03 12.61 -13.42
C PHE A 276 -12.18 14.02 -14.00
N ARG A 277 -12.71 14.92 -13.20
CA ARG A 277 -12.80 16.33 -13.55
C ARG A 277 -11.63 17.06 -12.93
N ILE A 278 -10.76 17.58 -13.77
CA ILE A 278 -9.58 18.36 -13.38
C ILE A 278 -9.95 19.84 -13.49
N THR A 279 -9.79 20.55 -12.40
CA THR A 279 -10.02 22.00 -12.28
C THR A 279 -8.76 22.69 -11.78
N THR A 280 -8.72 23.99 -11.82
CA THR A 280 -7.59 24.76 -11.24
C THR A 280 -7.40 24.51 -9.75
N GLY A 281 -8.46 24.06 -9.04
CA GLY A 281 -8.38 23.69 -7.63
C GLY A 281 -7.35 22.60 -7.32
N GLN A 282 -7.19 21.58 -8.21
CA GLN A 282 -6.18 20.53 -8.05
C GLN A 282 -4.75 21.00 -8.41
N LEU A 283 -4.62 22.13 -9.10
CA LEU A 283 -3.32 22.68 -9.53
C LEU A 283 -2.73 23.66 -8.52
N LYS A 284 -3.52 24.14 -7.55
CA LYS A 284 -3.09 25.15 -6.57
C LYS A 284 -2.02 24.63 -5.63
N PHE A 285 -1.12 25.57 -5.27
CA PHE A 285 -0.07 25.39 -4.28
C PHE A 285 0.30 26.74 -3.66
N TYR A 286 1.08 26.75 -2.59
CA TYR A 286 1.65 27.97 -2.05
C TYR A 286 2.89 28.33 -2.86
N ASN A 287 2.83 29.45 -3.61
CA ASN A 287 3.92 29.95 -4.42
C ASN A 287 4.97 30.71 -3.57
N GLN A 288 5.99 31.28 -4.20
CA GLN A 288 7.05 32.03 -3.51
C GLN A 288 6.55 33.28 -2.73
N ASP A 289 5.38 33.80 -3.08
CA ASP A 289 4.75 34.95 -2.40
C ASP A 289 3.80 34.48 -1.26
N LEU A 290 3.80 33.19 -0.92
CA LEU A 290 2.91 32.53 0.04
C LEU A 290 1.41 32.65 -0.32
N LYS A 291 1.10 32.85 -1.60
CA LYS A 291 -0.28 32.84 -2.10
C LYS A 291 -0.66 31.41 -2.51
N TYR A 292 -1.84 30.97 -2.07
CA TYR A 292 -2.41 29.69 -2.49
C TYR A 292 -3.12 29.85 -3.83
N ASP A 293 -2.38 29.64 -4.92
CA ASP A 293 -2.86 29.84 -6.29
C ASP A 293 -2.20 28.81 -7.23
N TRP A 294 -2.69 28.74 -8.46
CA TRP A 294 -2.10 27.95 -9.53
C TRP A 294 -1.31 28.86 -10.50
N GLU A 295 -0.38 28.27 -11.22
CA GLU A 295 0.41 28.94 -12.24
C GLU A 295 0.09 28.37 -13.62
N ALA A 296 0.14 29.21 -14.66
CA ALA A 296 -0.02 28.78 -16.04
C ALA A 296 1.19 27.94 -16.46
N GLY A 297 0.94 26.86 -17.20
CA GLY A 297 2.03 26.00 -17.63
C GLY A 297 1.58 24.66 -18.18
N LYS A 298 2.52 23.76 -18.25
CA LYS A 298 2.35 22.38 -18.68
C LYS A 298 2.20 21.48 -17.46
N PHE A 299 1.20 20.61 -17.48
CA PHE A 299 0.94 19.64 -16.41
C PHE A 299 1.05 18.21 -16.93
N ASN A 300 1.66 17.34 -16.16
CA ASN A 300 1.68 15.91 -16.38
C ASN A 300 0.49 15.28 -15.65
N ILE A 301 -0.38 14.63 -16.39
CA ILE A 301 -1.55 13.94 -15.86
C ILE A 301 -1.28 12.44 -15.92
N SER A 302 -1.46 11.74 -14.81
CA SER A 302 -1.18 10.33 -14.73
C SER A 302 -2.35 9.60 -14.06
N VAL A 303 -2.70 8.42 -14.56
CA VAL A 303 -3.79 7.60 -14.02
C VAL A 303 -3.37 6.14 -13.96
N GLY A 304 -3.72 5.45 -12.89
CA GLY A 304 -3.38 4.04 -12.71
C GLY A 304 -3.78 3.46 -11.37
N PRO A 305 -3.40 2.21 -11.09
CA PRO A 305 -3.74 1.50 -9.86
C PRO A 305 -2.87 1.88 -8.65
N ASN A 306 -1.72 2.52 -8.87
CA ASN A 306 -0.79 2.96 -7.82
C ASN A 306 0.19 4.01 -8.37
N SER A 307 1.03 4.60 -7.52
CA SER A 307 1.96 5.68 -7.90
C SER A 307 3.09 5.29 -8.85
N ARG A 308 3.29 4.00 -9.14
CA ARG A 308 4.31 3.48 -10.05
C ARG A 308 3.74 3.05 -11.40
N GLU A 309 2.64 2.33 -11.40
CA GLU A 309 2.00 1.79 -12.59
C GLU A 309 1.02 2.81 -13.18
N LEU A 310 1.56 3.80 -13.90
CA LEU A 310 0.82 4.97 -14.37
C LEU A 310 0.88 5.11 -15.89
N GLN A 311 -0.26 5.38 -16.50
CA GLN A 311 -0.36 5.88 -17.86
C GLN A 311 -0.34 7.41 -17.83
N LYS A 312 0.53 8.02 -18.66
CA LYS A 312 0.86 9.45 -18.62
C LYS A 312 0.32 10.20 -19.83
N LEU A 313 -0.26 11.35 -19.57
CA LEU A 313 -0.72 12.34 -20.54
C LEU A 313 -0.13 13.70 -20.16
N THR A 314 -0.26 14.67 -21.07
CA THR A 314 0.13 16.05 -20.79
C THR A 314 -0.97 17.00 -21.26
N MET A 315 -1.14 18.11 -20.52
CA MET A 315 -1.99 19.22 -20.91
C MET A 315 -1.30 20.54 -20.60
N THR A 316 -1.77 21.62 -21.20
CA THR A 316 -1.40 23.00 -20.85
C THR A 316 -2.61 23.74 -20.29
N TRP A 317 -2.36 24.62 -19.33
CA TRP A 317 -3.40 25.45 -18.75
C TRP A 317 -2.90 26.89 -18.67
N ASP A 318 -3.60 27.81 -19.37
CA ASP A 318 -3.24 29.21 -19.48
C ASP A 318 -4.14 30.06 -18.59
N LYS A 319 -3.58 31.10 -17.94
CA LYS A 319 -4.41 32.10 -17.24
C LYS A 319 -5.19 32.95 -18.25
N SER A 320 -6.38 33.40 -17.87
CA SER A 320 -7.11 34.37 -18.65
C SER A 320 -6.30 35.68 -18.72
N VAL A 321 -6.16 36.23 -19.91
CA VAL A 321 -5.58 37.57 -20.05
C VAL A 321 -6.65 38.58 -19.60
N SER A 322 -6.51 39.18 -18.43
CA SER A 322 -7.30 40.34 -18.05
C SER A 322 -6.66 41.56 -18.74
N TYR A 323 -7.28 42.07 -19.77
CA TYR A 323 -6.98 43.42 -20.24
C TYR A 323 -7.55 44.38 -19.19
N THR A 324 -6.73 44.86 -18.28
CA THR A 324 -7.06 46.06 -17.51
C THR A 324 -6.98 47.23 -18.50
N HIS A 325 -8.15 47.74 -18.88
CA HIS A 325 -8.26 49.01 -19.58
C HIS A 325 -8.09 50.17 -18.58
#